data_ce176289293f09de1058f892f5a77c6c
#
_entry.id   ce176289293f09de1058f892f5a77c6c
#
_cell.length_a   1.000
_cell.length_b   1.000
_cell.length_c   1.000
_cell.angle_alpha   90.00
_cell.angle_beta   90.00
_cell.angle_gamma   90.00
#
_symmetry.space_group_name_H-M   'P 1'
#
loop_
_entity.id
_entity.type
_entity.pdbx_description
1 polymer ?
#
loop_
_entity_poly.entity_id
_entity_poly.type
_entity_poly.pdbx_seq_one_letter_code
_entity_poly.pdbx_strand_id
1 'polypeptide(L)'
;MNFNSSVVTLFEVSWEVCNKVGGIHSVVTSKALQAVEHFGEDYFLLGPALKNNPGFEETDEHAWDSLRMGLATRDLKCRLGRWNIPGRPKVILVEFDKRYSSNQLLFEMWKNYGVDSLSGGWDYIEPVMFATACGEVIAAIHESRVEPMQGRSVALFHEWMCGAGLLTVKKLTPEVGTVFTTHATTLGRAMAGTGRDIYTNMRNIHPANEAAALNITAKWSIESAAAREADAFTTVSPITGEESTVFLGRQPDVITTNGLDLRVIPDYTEDRAVPSATRTRIMATASRFLRGSLPEHTRIFAISGRYEMHNKGVDIFLEALARADRNLAGTNSSILALCLVMGGHTGVNAAAVSGNPDDTDNGLPFICTHRVWNAPQDPIINACRRLGLDNRAERRVKIIFVPAMLDGHDGFFDIPYEEVLAACDMGFFPSWYEPWGYTPQESAAWAVPTLTTDLSGFGMWAREQMKEESMDRTGVCVMPRRGMSFDQSVDRLHERVLGAAACPDG
;
A
#
# COMPACT_ATOMS: atom_id res chain seq x y z
N MET A 1 -22.03 33.95 -1.93
CA MET A 1 -23.11 33.13 -2.53
C MET A 1 -23.55 32.13 -1.48
N ASN A 2 -24.74 32.27 -0.92
CA ASN A 2 -25.31 31.26 -0.02
C ASN A 2 -25.63 30.04 -0.87
N PHE A 3 -24.81 29.03 -0.86
CA PHE A 3 -25.21 27.70 -1.29
C PHE A 3 -26.28 27.23 -0.30
N ASN A 4 -27.53 27.15 -0.74
CA ASN A 4 -28.54 26.34 -0.07
C ASN A 4 -27.86 24.97 0.14
N SER A 5 -27.65 24.55 1.39
CA SER A 5 -27.02 23.28 1.75
C SER A 5 -27.97 22.14 1.38
N SER A 6 -28.05 21.81 0.07
CA SER A 6 -28.64 20.52 -0.32
C SER A 6 -27.77 19.43 0.28
N VAL A 7 -28.38 18.53 1.05
CA VAL A 7 -27.69 17.38 1.63
C VAL A 7 -27.01 16.60 0.51
N VAL A 8 -25.69 16.42 0.65
CA VAL A 8 -24.89 15.62 -0.29
C VAL A 8 -24.66 14.26 0.33
N THR A 9 -25.14 13.21 -0.32
CA THR A 9 -24.83 11.83 0.04
C THR A 9 -23.56 11.40 -0.68
N LEU A 10 -22.56 10.96 0.10
CA LEU A 10 -21.28 10.47 -0.40
C LEU A 10 -21.22 8.95 -0.32
N PHE A 11 -21.05 8.32 -1.47
CA PHE A 11 -20.73 6.90 -1.59
C PHE A 11 -19.24 6.73 -1.90
N GLU A 12 -18.58 5.79 -1.24
CA GLU A 12 -17.19 5.47 -1.51
C GLU A 12 -17.02 3.96 -1.68
N VAL A 13 -16.59 3.54 -2.86
CA VAL A 13 -16.50 2.14 -3.27
C VAL A 13 -15.04 1.71 -3.32
N SER A 14 -14.71 0.70 -2.54
CA SER A 14 -13.39 0.08 -2.58
C SER A 14 -13.45 -1.41 -2.27
N TRP A 15 -12.65 -2.20 -3.00
CA TRP A 15 -12.42 -3.61 -2.68
C TRP A 15 -11.83 -3.81 -1.28
N GLU A 16 -11.20 -2.77 -0.73
CA GLU A 16 -10.52 -2.82 0.56
C GLU A 16 -11.35 -2.29 1.75
N VAL A 17 -12.64 -2.03 1.57
CA VAL A 17 -13.56 -1.74 2.69
C VAL A 17 -13.79 -3.02 3.49
N CYS A 18 -13.48 -3.00 4.79
CA CYS A 18 -13.50 -4.18 5.67
C CYS A 18 -12.71 -5.39 5.10
N ASN A 19 -11.68 -5.12 4.29
CA ASN A 19 -10.87 -6.12 3.60
C ASN A 19 -9.46 -5.56 3.35
N LYS A 20 -8.49 -5.89 4.21
CA LYS A 20 -7.12 -5.35 4.10
C LYS A 20 -6.31 -6.16 3.08
N VAL A 21 -6.06 -5.58 1.91
CA VAL A 21 -5.24 -6.16 0.83
C VAL A 21 -4.01 -5.30 0.57
N GLY A 22 -4.14 -3.98 0.58
CA GLY A 22 -3.06 -3.07 0.23
C GLY A 22 -3.21 -1.68 0.85
N GLY A 23 -2.61 -0.68 0.21
CA GLY A 23 -2.57 0.71 0.68
C GLY A 23 -3.88 1.47 0.60
N ILE A 24 -4.86 1.00 -0.20
CA ILE A 24 -6.16 1.67 -0.30
C ILE A 24 -6.94 1.52 1.02
N HIS A 25 -6.76 0.41 1.73
CA HIS A 25 -7.27 0.26 3.08
C HIS A 25 -6.84 1.44 3.97
N SER A 26 -5.54 1.79 3.95
CA SER A 26 -5.02 2.94 4.71
C SER A 26 -5.61 4.26 4.23
N VAL A 27 -5.81 4.44 2.91
CA VAL A 27 -6.48 5.65 2.36
C VAL A 27 -7.87 5.82 2.93
N VAL A 28 -8.70 4.77 2.87
CA VAL A 28 -10.09 4.83 3.32
C VAL A 28 -10.18 4.99 4.82
N THR A 29 -9.40 4.23 5.60
CA THR A 29 -9.43 4.29 7.07
C THR A 29 -8.89 5.59 7.61
N SER A 30 -7.83 6.17 7.03
CA SER A 30 -7.24 7.42 7.49
C SER A 30 -8.16 8.64 7.32
N LYS A 31 -9.04 8.64 6.31
CA LYS A 31 -9.96 9.76 6.07
C LYS A 31 -11.36 9.54 6.66
N ALA A 32 -11.68 8.32 7.09
CA ALA A 32 -13.05 7.94 7.47
C ALA A 32 -13.66 8.86 8.55
N LEU A 33 -12.89 9.18 9.60
CA LEU A 33 -13.37 10.07 10.66
C LEU A 33 -13.73 11.46 10.13
N GLN A 34 -12.87 12.06 9.30
CA GLN A 34 -13.12 13.38 8.71
C GLN A 34 -14.31 13.36 7.74
N ALA A 35 -14.45 12.27 6.98
CA ALA A 35 -15.61 12.09 6.10
C ALA A 35 -16.91 11.98 6.91
N VAL A 36 -16.91 11.26 8.03
CA VAL A 36 -18.06 11.18 8.95
C VAL A 36 -18.34 12.54 9.61
N GLU A 37 -17.31 13.27 10.03
CA GLU A 37 -17.46 14.62 10.61
C GLU A 37 -18.09 15.60 9.60
N HIS A 38 -17.80 15.44 8.30
CA HIS A 38 -18.28 16.34 7.26
C HIS A 38 -19.65 15.95 6.69
N PHE A 39 -19.88 14.66 6.41
CA PHE A 39 -21.08 14.15 5.76
C PHE A 39 -22.07 13.49 6.73
N GLY A 40 -21.65 13.21 7.97
CA GLY A 40 -22.47 12.58 9.00
C GLY A 40 -23.05 11.23 8.56
N GLU A 41 -24.36 11.09 8.71
CA GLU A 41 -25.10 9.88 8.35
C GLU A 41 -25.30 9.68 6.83
N ASP A 42 -24.85 10.62 6.01
CA ASP A 42 -24.92 10.57 4.54
C ASP A 42 -23.59 10.13 3.89
N TYR A 43 -22.66 9.57 4.68
CA TYR A 43 -21.46 8.91 4.19
C TYR A 43 -21.59 7.39 4.26
N PHE A 44 -21.40 6.73 3.11
CA PHE A 44 -21.52 5.28 2.96
C PHE A 44 -20.28 4.69 2.29
N LEU A 45 -19.66 3.73 2.96
CA LEU A 45 -18.63 2.88 2.39
C LEU A 45 -19.25 1.62 1.79
N LEU A 46 -18.86 1.26 0.57
CA LEU A 46 -19.29 0.03 -0.08
C LEU A 46 -18.10 -0.91 -0.25
N GLY A 47 -18.24 -2.13 0.24
CA GLY A 47 -17.22 -3.19 0.17
C GLY A 47 -17.79 -4.54 -0.22
N PRO A 48 -16.93 -5.53 -0.55
CA PRO A 48 -17.38 -6.87 -0.90
C PRO A 48 -17.84 -7.65 0.34
N ALA A 49 -18.99 -8.33 0.25
CA ALA A 49 -19.42 -9.27 1.26
C ALA A 49 -18.61 -10.57 1.12
N LEU A 50 -17.51 -10.65 1.84
CA LEU A 50 -16.61 -11.81 1.86
C LEU A 50 -16.93 -12.73 3.04
N LYS A 51 -16.32 -13.93 3.04
CA LYS A 51 -16.45 -14.88 4.16
C LYS A 51 -15.96 -14.27 5.48
N ASN A 52 -14.96 -13.41 5.42
CA ASN A 52 -14.42 -12.68 6.57
C ASN A 52 -14.30 -11.19 6.20
N ASN A 53 -14.93 -10.33 7.00
CA ASN A 53 -14.84 -8.88 6.85
C ASN A 53 -14.37 -8.28 8.20
N PRO A 54 -13.05 -8.12 8.41
CA PRO A 54 -12.50 -7.63 9.66
C PRO A 54 -13.06 -6.26 10.07
N GLY A 55 -13.44 -6.14 11.33
CA GLY A 55 -13.95 -4.91 11.90
C GLY A 55 -15.36 -4.50 11.45
N PHE A 56 -16.03 -5.29 10.62
CA PHE A 56 -17.43 -5.05 10.28
C PHE A 56 -18.36 -5.48 11.43
N GLU A 57 -19.20 -4.58 11.88
CA GLU A 57 -20.23 -4.80 12.90
C GLU A 57 -21.59 -4.61 12.24
N GLU A 58 -22.35 -5.71 12.07
CA GLU A 58 -23.69 -5.65 11.54
C GLU A 58 -24.63 -4.96 12.52
N THR A 59 -25.43 -3.99 12.05
CA THR A 59 -26.34 -3.21 12.90
C THR A 59 -27.75 -3.21 12.30
N ASP A 60 -28.75 -3.18 13.20
CA ASP A 60 -30.16 -3.10 12.84
C ASP A 60 -30.74 -1.74 13.27
N GLU A 61 -30.21 -0.67 12.73
CA GLU A 61 -30.63 0.69 13.01
C GLU A 61 -31.83 1.07 12.12
N HIS A 62 -32.80 1.81 12.67
CA HIS A 62 -33.91 2.38 11.85
C HIS A 62 -33.43 3.23 10.67
N ALA A 63 -32.22 3.78 10.77
CA ALA A 63 -31.59 4.50 9.66
C ALA A 63 -31.39 3.65 8.39
N TRP A 64 -31.43 2.32 8.51
CA TRP A 64 -31.32 1.39 7.37
C TRP A 64 -32.66 1.08 6.68
N ASP A 65 -33.82 1.40 7.26
CA ASP A 65 -35.12 0.97 6.75
C ASP A 65 -35.39 1.50 5.33
N SER A 66 -35.10 2.78 5.09
CA SER A 66 -35.25 3.39 3.76
C SER A 66 -34.30 2.75 2.73
N LEU A 67 -33.08 2.39 3.14
CA LEU A 67 -32.11 1.71 2.27
C LEU A 67 -32.60 0.30 1.93
N ARG A 68 -33.05 -0.47 2.94
CA ARG A 68 -33.58 -1.83 2.73
C ARG A 68 -34.73 -1.84 1.71
N MET A 69 -35.62 -0.86 1.79
CA MET A 69 -36.71 -0.71 0.82
C MET A 69 -36.17 -0.48 -0.60
N GLY A 70 -35.24 0.45 -0.77
CA GLY A 70 -34.59 0.71 -2.05
C GLY A 70 -33.85 -0.50 -2.61
N LEU A 71 -33.06 -1.17 -1.78
CA LEU A 71 -32.31 -2.40 -2.18
C LEU A 71 -33.24 -3.53 -2.61
N ALA A 72 -34.39 -3.69 -1.92
CA ALA A 72 -35.38 -4.71 -2.25
C ALA A 72 -36.03 -4.50 -3.63
N THR A 73 -36.16 -3.25 -4.11
CA THR A 73 -36.72 -2.98 -5.45
C THR A 73 -35.91 -3.59 -6.60
N ARG A 74 -34.62 -3.84 -6.36
CA ARG A 74 -33.68 -4.40 -7.34
C ARG A 74 -33.16 -5.79 -6.95
N ASP A 75 -33.75 -6.43 -5.94
CA ASP A 75 -33.32 -7.72 -5.38
C ASP A 75 -31.81 -7.71 -5.04
N LEU A 76 -31.35 -6.62 -4.41
CA LEU A 76 -29.95 -6.43 -3.98
C LEU A 76 -29.78 -6.99 -2.56
N LYS A 77 -28.84 -7.91 -2.38
CA LYS A 77 -28.50 -8.50 -1.09
C LYS A 77 -27.28 -7.80 -0.53
N CYS A 78 -27.45 -7.21 0.65
CA CYS A 78 -26.39 -6.47 1.32
C CYS A 78 -26.45 -6.74 2.82
N ARG A 79 -25.25 -6.75 3.45
CA ARG A 79 -25.13 -6.65 4.90
C ARG A 79 -24.89 -5.20 5.26
N LEU A 80 -25.65 -4.68 6.22
CA LEU A 80 -25.65 -3.28 6.62
C LEU A 80 -25.07 -3.16 8.04
N GLY A 81 -24.16 -2.22 8.25
CA GLY A 81 -23.53 -2.09 9.54
C GLY A 81 -22.55 -0.91 9.60
N ARG A 82 -21.62 -1.01 10.55
CA ARG A 82 -20.56 -0.01 10.76
C ARG A 82 -19.19 -0.66 10.78
N TRP A 83 -18.18 0.09 10.37
CA TRP A 83 -16.80 -0.36 10.48
C TRP A 83 -16.21 0.10 11.82
N ASN A 84 -15.60 -0.82 12.56
CA ASN A 84 -14.94 -0.53 13.83
C ASN A 84 -13.56 0.12 13.63
N ILE A 85 -13.59 1.33 13.11
CA ILE A 85 -12.45 2.25 12.93
C ILE A 85 -12.86 3.65 13.42
N PRO A 86 -11.93 4.61 13.59
CA PRO A 86 -12.26 5.98 13.93
C PRO A 86 -13.38 6.56 13.04
N GLY A 87 -14.37 7.19 13.68
CA GLY A 87 -15.57 7.71 13.01
C GLY A 87 -16.71 6.71 12.84
N ARG A 88 -16.46 5.39 12.99
CA ARG A 88 -17.48 4.33 12.85
C ARG A 88 -18.38 4.53 11.62
N PRO A 89 -17.81 4.69 10.40
CA PRO A 89 -18.60 4.98 9.20
C PRO A 89 -19.59 3.86 8.91
N LYS A 90 -20.69 4.23 8.26
CA LYS A 90 -21.65 3.27 7.72
C LYS A 90 -21.05 2.46 6.59
N VAL A 91 -21.29 1.16 6.60
CA VAL A 91 -20.81 0.21 5.59
C VAL A 91 -21.96 -0.59 5.01
N ILE A 92 -21.92 -0.74 3.70
CA ILE A 92 -22.76 -1.65 2.91
C ILE A 92 -21.85 -2.70 2.32
N LEU A 93 -21.90 -3.93 2.83
CA LEU A 93 -21.21 -5.06 2.21
C LEU A 93 -22.14 -5.70 1.18
N VAL A 94 -21.70 -5.71 -0.08
CA VAL A 94 -22.50 -6.09 -1.23
C VAL A 94 -22.25 -7.54 -1.61
N GLU A 95 -23.30 -8.37 -1.71
CA GLU A 95 -23.24 -9.71 -2.27
C GLU A 95 -23.34 -9.66 -3.79
N PHE A 96 -22.45 -10.37 -4.49
CA PHE A 96 -22.35 -10.25 -5.95
C PHE A 96 -22.10 -11.58 -6.69
N ASP A 97 -21.60 -12.62 -6.01
CA ASP A 97 -21.07 -13.87 -6.60
C ASP A 97 -22.09 -14.67 -7.43
N LYS A 98 -23.37 -14.62 -7.05
CA LYS A 98 -24.47 -15.39 -7.69
C LYS A 98 -25.44 -14.51 -8.50
N ARG A 99 -25.13 -13.22 -8.63
CA ARG A 99 -26.07 -12.26 -9.23
C ARG A 99 -25.98 -12.19 -10.76
N TYR A 100 -24.79 -12.37 -11.31
CA TYR A 100 -24.51 -12.13 -12.72
C TYR A 100 -24.11 -13.38 -13.49
N SER A 101 -24.55 -13.45 -14.76
CA SER A 101 -23.84 -14.20 -15.77
C SER A 101 -22.59 -13.41 -16.18
N SER A 102 -21.41 -13.91 -15.83
CA SER A 102 -20.15 -13.21 -16.13
C SER A 102 -20.03 -12.89 -17.62
N ASN A 103 -20.33 -13.85 -18.50
CA ASN A 103 -20.24 -13.65 -19.95
C ASN A 103 -21.14 -12.51 -20.45
N GLN A 104 -22.37 -12.44 -19.96
CA GLN A 104 -23.30 -11.38 -20.34
C GLN A 104 -22.81 -10.01 -19.84
N LEU A 105 -22.37 -9.94 -18.59
CA LEU A 105 -21.85 -8.71 -18.00
C LEU A 105 -20.64 -8.19 -18.77
N LEU A 106 -19.65 -9.06 -19.05
CA LEU A 106 -18.45 -8.67 -19.79
C LEU A 106 -18.78 -8.24 -21.23
N PHE A 107 -19.75 -8.91 -21.87
CA PHE A 107 -20.22 -8.50 -23.20
C PHE A 107 -20.87 -7.12 -23.18
N GLU A 108 -21.67 -6.79 -22.16
CA GLU A 108 -22.26 -5.45 -22.02
C GLU A 108 -21.17 -4.38 -21.78
N MET A 109 -20.14 -4.65 -20.97
CA MET A 109 -19.01 -3.74 -20.79
C MET A 109 -18.26 -3.50 -22.11
N TRP A 110 -18.02 -4.54 -22.88
CA TRP A 110 -17.42 -4.40 -24.22
C TRP A 110 -18.31 -3.57 -25.17
N LYS A 111 -19.59 -3.91 -25.25
CA LYS A 111 -20.55 -3.26 -26.18
C LYS A 111 -20.72 -1.77 -25.88
N ASN A 112 -20.80 -1.40 -24.61
CA ASN A 112 -21.16 -0.04 -24.20
C ASN A 112 -19.91 0.85 -24.04
N TYR A 113 -18.78 0.29 -23.62
CA TYR A 113 -17.59 1.07 -23.21
C TYR A 113 -16.29 0.62 -23.90
N GLY A 114 -16.32 -0.42 -24.74
CA GLY A 114 -15.14 -0.95 -25.40
C GLY A 114 -14.17 -1.66 -24.48
N VAL A 115 -14.62 -2.13 -23.32
CA VAL A 115 -13.76 -2.84 -22.37
C VAL A 115 -13.44 -4.23 -22.89
N ASP A 116 -12.16 -4.50 -23.17
CA ASP A 116 -11.70 -5.80 -23.63
C ASP A 116 -11.43 -6.74 -22.44
N SER A 117 -12.39 -7.60 -22.18
CA SER A 117 -12.36 -8.56 -21.05
C SER A 117 -11.86 -9.95 -21.44
N LEU A 118 -11.43 -10.18 -22.69
CA LEU A 118 -11.07 -11.52 -23.19
C LEU A 118 -9.88 -12.16 -22.45
N SER A 119 -8.95 -11.33 -21.98
CA SER A 119 -7.79 -11.78 -21.19
C SER A 119 -8.09 -11.90 -19.67
N GLY A 120 -9.30 -11.56 -19.24
CA GLY A 120 -9.68 -11.49 -17.83
C GLY A 120 -9.88 -12.88 -17.21
N GLY A 121 -9.06 -13.24 -16.22
CA GLY A 121 -9.28 -14.38 -15.34
C GLY A 121 -10.26 -14.07 -14.21
N TRP A 122 -10.42 -15.01 -13.27
CA TRP A 122 -11.32 -14.82 -12.13
C TRP A 122 -10.91 -13.60 -11.27
N ASP A 123 -9.63 -13.32 -11.15
CA ASP A 123 -9.04 -12.16 -10.47
C ASP A 123 -9.44 -10.81 -11.09
N TYR A 124 -10.00 -10.82 -12.30
CA TYR A 124 -10.60 -9.68 -12.97
C TYR A 124 -12.14 -9.73 -12.89
N ILE A 125 -12.74 -10.91 -13.17
CA ILE A 125 -14.19 -11.07 -13.25
C ILE A 125 -14.86 -10.78 -11.90
N GLU A 126 -14.28 -11.28 -10.82
CA GLU A 126 -14.84 -11.13 -9.47
C GLU A 126 -14.94 -9.65 -9.04
N PRO A 127 -13.90 -8.80 -9.14
CA PRO A 127 -14.03 -7.36 -8.90
C PRO A 127 -15.02 -6.65 -9.83
N VAL A 128 -15.10 -7.04 -11.10
CA VAL A 128 -16.07 -6.46 -12.05
C VAL A 128 -17.52 -6.73 -11.60
N MET A 129 -17.82 -7.95 -11.16
CA MET A 129 -19.14 -8.31 -10.64
C MET A 129 -19.47 -7.53 -9.36
N PHE A 130 -18.53 -7.46 -8.43
CA PHE A 130 -18.66 -6.66 -7.20
C PHE A 130 -18.95 -5.19 -7.51
N ALA A 131 -18.12 -4.58 -8.34
CA ALA A 131 -18.27 -3.16 -8.66
C ALA A 131 -19.59 -2.85 -9.36
N THR A 132 -20.01 -3.71 -10.30
CA THR A 132 -21.31 -3.58 -10.95
C THR A 132 -22.45 -3.60 -9.94
N ALA A 133 -22.42 -4.53 -8.98
CA ALA A 133 -23.40 -4.60 -7.90
C ALA A 133 -23.38 -3.34 -7.02
N CYS A 134 -22.19 -2.78 -6.72
CA CYS A 134 -22.08 -1.50 -6.03
C CYS A 134 -22.75 -0.36 -6.81
N GLY A 135 -22.56 -0.30 -8.13
CA GLY A 135 -23.24 0.68 -8.98
C GLY A 135 -24.76 0.59 -8.91
N GLU A 136 -25.31 -0.65 -8.91
CA GLU A 136 -26.76 -0.87 -8.75
C GLU A 136 -27.25 -0.49 -7.35
N VAL A 137 -26.46 -0.75 -6.30
CA VAL A 137 -26.76 -0.33 -4.92
C VAL A 137 -26.83 1.19 -4.82
N ILE A 138 -25.85 1.90 -5.39
CA ILE A 138 -25.83 3.37 -5.40
C ILE A 138 -27.07 3.91 -6.13
N ALA A 139 -27.41 3.37 -7.30
CA ALA A 139 -28.61 3.76 -8.05
C ALA A 139 -29.87 3.54 -7.22
N ALA A 140 -30.04 2.37 -6.60
CA ALA A 140 -31.22 2.05 -5.79
C ALA A 140 -31.38 3.02 -4.58
N ILE A 141 -30.27 3.37 -3.92
CA ILE A 141 -30.30 4.30 -2.78
C ILE A 141 -30.54 5.73 -3.25
N HIS A 142 -29.93 6.15 -4.35
CA HIS A 142 -30.17 7.47 -4.92
C HIS A 142 -31.64 7.67 -5.25
N GLU A 143 -32.24 6.77 -6.04
CA GLU A 143 -33.66 6.86 -6.48
C GLU A 143 -34.65 6.77 -5.31
N SER A 144 -34.40 5.94 -4.32
CA SER A 144 -35.35 5.70 -3.23
C SER A 144 -35.22 6.67 -2.04
N ARG A 145 -34.05 7.24 -1.81
CA ARG A 145 -33.78 8.07 -0.63
C ARG A 145 -33.33 9.49 -0.97
N VAL A 146 -32.42 9.66 -1.92
CA VAL A 146 -31.77 10.97 -2.15
C VAL A 146 -32.60 11.85 -3.07
N GLU A 147 -33.03 11.33 -4.22
CA GLU A 147 -33.84 12.04 -5.20
C GLU A 147 -35.18 12.57 -4.62
N PRO A 148 -35.97 11.78 -3.84
CA PRO A 148 -37.19 12.27 -3.23
C PRO A 148 -37.01 13.45 -2.28
N MET A 149 -35.81 13.58 -1.69
CA MET A 149 -35.41 14.67 -0.81
C MET A 149 -34.81 15.87 -1.56
N GLN A 150 -34.75 15.82 -2.89
CA GLN A 150 -34.03 16.78 -3.75
C GLN A 150 -32.55 16.92 -3.37
N GLY A 151 -31.97 15.86 -2.82
CA GLY A 151 -30.56 15.76 -2.47
C GLY A 151 -29.67 15.52 -3.69
N ARG A 152 -28.38 15.50 -3.46
CA ARG A 152 -27.35 15.17 -4.48
C ARG A 152 -26.55 13.97 -4.02
N SER A 153 -26.05 13.19 -4.96
CA SER A 153 -25.14 12.09 -4.68
C SER A 153 -23.84 12.27 -5.43
N VAL A 154 -22.75 11.89 -4.75
CA VAL A 154 -21.43 11.74 -5.34
C VAL A 154 -20.93 10.34 -5.01
N ALA A 155 -20.34 9.64 -5.97
CA ALA A 155 -19.79 8.31 -5.82
C ALA A 155 -18.30 8.29 -6.19
N LEU A 156 -17.44 7.91 -5.23
CA LEU A 156 -16.01 7.74 -5.39
C LEU A 156 -15.69 6.26 -5.65
N PHE A 157 -14.90 5.98 -6.67
CA PHE A 157 -14.50 4.64 -7.07
C PHE A 157 -12.98 4.52 -7.06
N HIS A 158 -12.47 3.56 -6.30
CA HIS A 158 -11.03 3.36 -6.13
C HIS A 158 -10.52 2.22 -7.01
N GLU A 159 -9.56 2.53 -7.87
CA GLU A 159 -8.85 1.57 -8.72
C GLU A 159 -9.72 0.90 -9.81
N TRP A 160 -9.04 0.21 -10.73
CA TRP A 160 -9.68 -0.57 -11.80
C TRP A 160 -10.72 -1.56 -11.28
N MET A 161 -10.51 -2.11 -10.07
CA MET A 161 -11.43 -3.05 -9.42
C MET A 161 -12.83 -2.48 -9.19
N CYS A 162 -12.96 -1.16 -9.10
CA CYS A 162 -14.23 -0.47 -8.93
C CYS A 162 -14.74 0.20 -10.21
N GLY A 163 -13.99 0.11 -11.32
CA GLY A 163 -14.31 0.78 -12.58
C GLY A 163 -15.69 0.40 -13.16
N ALA A 164 -16.06 -0.89 -13.10
CA ALA A 164 -17.37 -1.35 -13.58
C ALA A 164 -18.54 -0.69 -12.83
N GLY A 165 -18.34 -0.38 -11.53
CA GLY A 165 -19.34 0.31 -10.71
C GLY A 165 -19.61 1.74 -11.19
N LEU A 166 -18.55 2.47 -11.51
CA LEU A 166 -18.64 3.79 -12.10
C LEU A 166 -19.42 3.75 -13.41
N LEU A 167 -19.06 2.84 -14.32
CA LEU A 167 -19.74 2.69 -15.61
C LEU A 167 -21.20 2.31 -15.43
N THR A 168 -21.53 1.54 -14.40
CA THR A 168 -22.92 1.16 -14.05
C THR A 168 -23.71 2.36 -13.54
N VAL A 169 -23.14 3.18 -12.66
CA VAL A 169 -23.78 4.42 -12.18
C VAL A 169 -24.04 5.38 -13.34
N LYS A 170 -23.08 5.61 -14.21
CA LYS A 170 -23.24 6.46 -15.41
C LYS A 170 -24.38 6.00 -16.33
N LYS A 171 -24.63 4.68 -16.39
CA LYS A 171 -25.70 4.10 -17.19
C LYS A 171 -27.08 4.21 -16.51
N LEU A 172 -27.15 3.99 -15.20
CA LEU A 172 -28.42 3.86 -14.47
C LEU A 172 -28.91 5.19 -13.90
N THR A 173 -28.01 6.00 -13.38
CA THR A 173 -28.30 7.26 -12.65
C THR A 173 -27.27 8.32 -13.04
N PRO A 174 -27.30 8.84 -14.28
CA PRO A 174 -26.29 9.78 -14.80
C PRO A 174 -26.21 11.12 -14.04
N GLU A 175 -27.21 11.43 -13.20
CA GLU A 175 -27.24 12.59 -12.31
C GLU A 175 -26.37 12.44 -11.06
N VAL A 176 -25.92 11.22 -10.73
CA VAL A 176 -24.96 10.99 -9.65
C VAL A 176 -23.57 11.37 -10.14
N GLY A 177 -22.95 12.35 -9.46
CA GLY A 177 -21.57 12.75 -9.77
C GLY A 177 -20.58 11.61 -9.48
N THR A 178 -19.69 11.31 -10.42
CA THR A 178 -18.74 10.20 -10.31
C THR A 178 -17.31 10.70 -10.23
N VAL A 179 -16.54 10.16 -9.28
CA VAL A 179 -15.10 10.40 -9.14
C VAL A 179 -14.37 9.07 -9.26
N PHE A 180 -13.42 9.00 -10.17
CA PHE A 180 -12.52 7.83 -10.29
C PHE A 180 -11.14 8.17 -9.77
N THR A 181 -10.59 7.34 -8.89
CA THR A 181 -9.24 7.52 -8.35
C THR A 181 -8.35 6.34 -8.71
N THR A 182 -7.34 6.57 -9.50
CA THR A 182 -6.26 5.60 -9.76
C THR A 182 -5.13 5.82 -8.75
N HIS A 183 -4.87 4.82 -7.90
CA HIS A 183 -3.79 4.85 -6.92
C HIS A 183 -2.45 4.39 -7.52
N ALA A 184 -2.51 3.54 -8.53
CA ALA A 184 -1.38 3.10 -9.35
C ALA A 184 -1.93 2.65 -10.70
N THR A 185 -1.38 3.12 -11.79
CA THR A 185 -1.83 2.60 -13.10
C THR A 185 -1.52 1.11 -13.21
N THR A 186 -2.49 0.33 -13.67
CA THR A 186 -2.31 -1.12 -13.87
C THR A 186 -1.13 -1.42 -14.78
N LEU A 187 -0.99 -0.65 -15.86
CA LEU A 187 0.10 -0.83 -16.82
C LEU A 187 1.45 -0.42 -16.23
N GLY A 188 1.53 0.73 -15.55
CA GLY A 188 2.76 1.19 -14.92
C GLY A 188 3.30 0.19 -13.89
N ARG A 189 2.40 -0.33 -13.02
CA ARG A 189 2.75 -1.36 -12.05
C ARG A 189 3.27 -2.64 -12.70
N ALA A 190 2.59 -3.13 -13.74
CA ALA A 190 2.98 -4.35 -14.43
C ALA A 190 4.32 -4.19 -15.15
N MET A 191 4.54 -3.07 -15.83
CA MET A 191 5.82 -2.76 -16.50
C MET A 191 6.97 -2.63 -15.50
N ALA A 192 6.78 -1.86 -14.42
CA ALA A 192 7.78 -1.71 -13.37
C ALA A 192 8.16 -3.06 -12.75
N GLY A 193 7.19 -3.95 -12.55
CA GLY A 193 7.41 -5.31 -12.06
C GLY A 193 8.30 -6.18 -12.96
N THR A 194 8.47 -5.83 -14.23
CA THR A 194 9.44 -6.48 -15.14
C THR A 194 10.85 -5.90 -15.06
N GLY A 195 11.07 -4.88 -14.22
CA GLY A 195 12.35 -4.19 -14.10
C GLY A 195 12.63 -3.17 -15.24
N ARG A 196 11.62 -2.84 -16.05
CA ARG A 196 11.77 -1.86 -17.14
C ARG A 196 11.71 -0.44 -16.61
N ASP A 197 12.59 0.43 -17.13
CA ASP A 197 12.48 1.88 -16.90
C ASP A 197 11.31 2.44 -17.71
N ILE A 198 10.26 2.82 -16.99
CA ILE A 198 9.04 3.38 -17.58
C ILE A 198 9.10 4.90 -17.71
N TYR A 199 9.95 5.58 -16.90
CA TYR A 199 9.90 7.03 -16.80
C TYR A 199 10.79 7.76 -17.79
N THR A 200 11.90 7.16 -18.24
CA THR A 200 12.83 7.79 -19.20
C THR A 200 12.20 7.95 -20.59
N ASN A 201 11.39 6.97 -21.03
CA ASN A 201 10.82 6.95 -22.38
C ASN A 201 9.30 6.75 -22.38
N MET A 202 8.61 7.17 -21.34
CA MET A 202 7.17 6.93 -21.14
C MET A 202 6.33 7.34 -22.35
N ARG A 203 6.61 8.49 -22.96
CA ARG A 203 5.84 9.02 -24.10
C ARG A 203 5.93 8.17 -25.37
N ASN A 204 6.91 7.27 -25.47
CA ASN A 204 7.09 6.37 -26.60
C ASN A 204 6.43 4.99 -26.37
N ILE A 205 5.79 4.80 -25.23
CA ILE A 205 5.09 3.57 -24.89
C ILE A 205 3.75 3.55 -25.59
N HIS A 206 3.41 2.43 -26.21
CA HIS A 206 2.09 2.16 -26.79
C HIS A 206 1.26 1.32 -25.81
N PRO A 207 0.36 1.92 -25.02
CA PRO A 207 -0.27 1.27 -23.86
C PRO A 207 -1.01 -0.03 -24.21
N ALA A 208 -1.78 -0.04 -25.31
CA ALA A 208 -2.53 -1.23 -25.72
C ALA A 208 -1.61 -2.42 -26.06
N ASN A 209 -0.48 -2.15 -26.75
CA ASN A 209 0.47 -3.19 -27.11
C ASN A 209 1.18 -3.76 -25.87
N GLU A 210 1.56 -2.89 -24.94
CA GLU A 210 2.19 -3.31 -23.68
C GLU A 210 1.21 -4.07 -22.77
N ALA A 211 -0.05 -3.61 -22.68
CA ALA A 211 -1.08 -4.30 -21.92
C ALA A 211 -1.32 -5.72 -22.48
N ALA A 212 -1.33 -5.88 -23.80
CA ALA A 212 -1.45 -7.19 -24.45
C ALA A 212 -0.21 -8.06 -24.18
N ALA A 213 1.00 -7.52 -24.33
CA ALA A 213 2.25 -8.24 -24.09
C ALA A 213 2.37 -8.72 -22.62
N LEU A 214 1.83 -7.96 -21.65
CA LEU A 214 1.82 -8.29 -20.24
C LEU A 214 0.58 -9.08 -19.80
N ASN A 215 -0.32 -9.41 -20.74
CA ASN A 215 -1.59 -10.13 -20.46
C ASN A 215 -2.48 -9.43 -19.40
N ILE A 216 -2.55 -8.10 -19.45
CA ILE A 216 -3.36 -7.28 -18.55
C ILE A 216 -4.39 -6.40 -19.29
N THR A 217 -4.67 -6.69 -20.55
CA THR A 217 -5.58 -5.90 -21.39
C THR A 217 -6.92 -5.65 -20.72
N ALA A 218 -7.49 -6.66 -20.06
CA ALA A 218 -8.77 -6.54 -19.39
C ALA A 218 -8.74 -5.49 -18.25
N LYS A 219 -7.74 -5.56 -17.39
CA LYS A 219 -7.57 -4.61 -16.26
C LYS A 219 -7.26 -3.20 -16.74
N TRP A 220 -6.38 -3.07 -17.74
CA TRP A 220 -6.02 -1.80 -18.35
C TRP A 220 -7.22 -1.14 -19.08
N SER A 221 -7.99 -1.92 -19.82
CA SER A 221 -9.10 -1.37 -20.61
C SER A 221 -10.26 -0.86 -19.73
N ILE A 222 -10.57 -1.56 -18.63
CA ILE A 222 -11.60 -1.10 -17.68
C ILE A 222 -11.12 0.13 -16.90
N GLU A 223 -9.84 0.19 -16.51
CA GLU A 223 -9.25 1.37 -15.86
C GLU A 223 -9.32 2.58 -16.78
N SER A 224 -8.93 2.42 -18.05
CA SER A 224 -8.99 3.47 -19.06
C SER A 224 -10.43 3.92 -19.33
N ALA A 225 -11.39 3.00 -19.41
CA ALA A 225 -12.79 3.31 -19.58
C ALA A 225 -13.35 4.08 -18.38
N ALA A 226 -13.08 3.65 -17.16
CA ALA A 226 -13.51 4.33 -15.94
C ALA A 226 -12.89 5.74 -15.84
N ALA A 227 -11.59 5.86 -16.10
CA ALA A 227 -10.94 7.17 -16.14
C ALA A 227 -11.59 8.11 -17.16
N ARG A 228 -11.91 7.63 -18.36
CA ARG A 228 -12.53 8.42 -19.44
C ARG A 228 -13.95 8.88 -19.12
N GLU A 229 -14.77 8.00 -18.53
CA GLU A 229 -16.21 8.23 -18.30
C GLU A 229 -16.50 8.97 -16.99
N ALA A 230 -15.56 9.04 -16.05
CA ALA A 230 -15.75 9.75 -14.77
C ALA A 230 -16.01 11.24 -14.98
N ASP A 231 -16.85 11.85 -14.13
CA ASP A 231 -17.04 13.31 -14.11
C ASP A 231 -15.79 14.02 -13.60
N ALA A 232 -15.13 13.44 -12.59
CA ALA A 232 -13.79 13.85 -12.14
C ALA A 232 -12.85 12.65 -12.07
N PHE A 233 -11.62 12.84 -12.53
CA PHE A 233 -10.57 11.84 -12.48
C PHE A 233 -9.43 12.33 -11.59
N THR A 234 -9.02 11.53 -10.63
CA THR A 234 -7.97 11.88 -9.67
C THR A 234 -6.89 10.81 -9.56
N THR A 235 -5.70 11.23 -9.16
CA THR A 235 -4.58 10.35 -8.83
C THR A 235 -3.92 10.81 -7.53
N VAL A 236 -3.08 9.95 -6.97
CA VAL A 236 -2.49 10.18 -5.64
C VAL A 236 -1.17 10.96 -5.66
N SER A 237 -0.57 11.15 -6.83
CA SER A 237 0.72 11.83 -6.94
C SER A 237 0.98 12.36 -8.35
N PRO A 238 1.91 13.33 -8.53
CA PRO A 238 2.30 13.82 -9.84
C PRO A 238 2.82 12.72 -10.77
N ILE A 239 3.62 11.77 -10.24
CA ILE A 239 4.17 10.67 -11.04
C ILE A 239 3.08 9.74 -11.57
N THR A 240 2.07 9.42 -10.74
CA THR A 240 0.90 8.66 -11.20
C THR A 240 0.07 9.46 -12.20
N GLY A 241 0.03 10.79 -12.07
CA GLY A 241 -0.60 11.69 -13.05
C GLY A 241 0.09 11.67 -14.41
N GLU A 242 1.43 11.65 -14.44
CA GLU A 242 2.20 11.46 -15.68
C GLU A 242 1.86 10.12 -16.35
N GLU A 243 1.84 9.03 -15.56
CA GLU A 243 1.45 7.69 -16.04
C GLU A 243 0.03 7.67 -16.60
N SER A 244 -0.93 8.22 -15.87
CA SER A 244 -2.34 8.24 -16.27
C SER A 244 -2.55 8.97 -17.57
N THR A 245 -1.85 10.07 -17.79
CA THR A 245 -1.92 10.84 -19.03
C THR A 245 -1.49 10.00 -20.23
N VAL A 246 -0.44 9.19 -20.08
CA VAL A 246 0.09 8.36 -21.17
C VAL A 246 -0.66 7.03 -21.27
N PHE A 247 -0.88 6.35 -20.15
CA PHE A 247 -1.35 4.96 -20.14
C PHE A 247 -2.86 4.83 -20.18
N LEU A 248 -3.59 5.79 -19.62
CA LEU A 248 -5.06 5.80 -19.63
C LEU A 248 -5.65 6.80 -20.63
N GLY A 249 -4.81 7.67 -21.20
CA GLY A 249 -5.22 8.68 -22.18
C GLY A 249 -6.01 9.84 -21.58
N ARG A 250 -5.97 10.03 -20.25
CA ARG A 250 -6.61 11.16 -19.54
C ARG A 250 -5.68 11.74 -18.49
N GLN A 251 -5.49 13.05 -18.53
CA GLN A 251 -4.85 13.79 -17.44
C GLN A 251 -5.78 13.84 -16.24
N PRO A 252 -5.30 13.64 -15.01
CA PRO A 252 -6.13 13.83 -13.83
C PRO A 252 -6.57 15.29 -13.67
N ASP A 253 -7.80 15.48 -13.23
CA ASP A 253 -8.36 16.81 -12.96
C ASP A 253 -7.77 17.38 -11.66
N VAL A 254 -7.49 16.51 -10.69
CA VAL A 254 -6.87 16.86 -9.40
C VAL A 254 -5.95 15.75 -8.93
N ILE A 255 -4.83 16.12 -8.34
CA ILE A 255 -3.96 15.20 -7.58
C ILE A 255 -4.37 15.27 -6.12
N THR A 256 -4.86 14.15 -5.59
CA THR A 256 -5.30 13.99 -4.20
C THR A 256 -4.28 13.14 -3.44
N THR A 257 -3.32 13.80 -2.81
CA THR A 257 -2.27 13.12 -2.03
C THR A 257 -2.87 12.32 -0.87
N ASN A 258 -2.28 11.15 -0.58
CA ASN A 258 -2.78 10.31 0.50
C ASN A 258 -2.42 10.90 1.87
N GLY A 259 -3.43 11.02 2.73
CA GLY A 259 -3.27 11.42 4.12
C GLY A 259 -2.97 10.25 5.05
N LEU A 260 -2.46 10.57 6.23
CA LEU A 260 -2.33 9.66 7.36
C LEU A 260 -2.96 10.29 8.59
N ASP A 261 -3.74 9.52 9.34
CA ASP A 261 -4.32 10.00 10.59
C ASP A 261 -3.27 10.03 11.70
N LEU A 262 -2.73 11.21 11.98
CA LEU A 262 -1.70 11.37 13.00
C LEU A 262 -2.22 11.23 14.44
N ARG A 263 -3.54 11.24 14.66
CA ARG A 263 -4.11 11.11 16.01
C ARG A 263 -3.94 9.73 16.64
N VAL A 264 -3.66 8.73 15.80
CA VAL A 264 -3.38 7.35 16.26
C VAL A 264 -1.90 7.10 16.52
N ILE A 265 -1.04 8.08 16.24
CA ILE A 265 0.41 7.98 16.40
C ILE A 265 0.80 8.64 17.72
N PRO A 266 1.46 7.92 18.64
CA PRO A 266 1.99 8.50 19.86
C PRO A 266 3.03 9.60 19.58
N ASP A 267 3.03 10.63 20.40
CA ASP A 267 4.07 11.66 20.32
C ASP A 267 5.35 11.21 21.00
N TYR A 268 6.26 10.63 20.23
CA TYR A 268 7.58 10.20 20.71
C TYR A 268 8.64 11.32 20.70
N THR A 269 8.28 12.54 20.36
CA THR A 269 9.22 13.67 20.44
C THR A 269 9.51 14.05 21.89
N GLU A 270 8.53 13.88 22.77
CA GLU A 270 8.64 14.16 24.20
C GLU A 270 8.97 12.91 25.05
N ASP A 271 8.43 11.72 24.70
CA ASP A 271 8.65 10.47 25.43
C ASP A 271 9.30 9.39 24.55
N ARG A 272 10.59 9.16 24.75
CA ARG A 272 11.38 8.11 24.09
C ARG A 272 11.44 6.80 24.90
N ALA A 273 10.75 6.69 26.00
CA ALA A 273 10.83 5.50 26.88
C ALA A 273 10.31 4.24 26.19
N VAL A 274 9.18 4.33 25.47
CA VAL A 274 8.58 3.18 24.75
C VAL A 274 9.48 2.70 23.61
N PRO A 275 9.95 3.55 22.68
CA PRO A 275 10.91 3.12 21.65
C PRO A 275 12.18 2.52 22.24
N SER A 276 12.70 3.03 23.37
CA SER A 276 13.91 2.48 24.03
C SER A 276 13.68 1.08 24.58
N ALA A 277 12.53 0.83 25.23
CA ALA A 277 12.18 -0.50 25.73
C ALA A 277 12.01 -1.50 24.57
N THR A 278 11.33 -1.10 23.51
CA THR A 278 11.15 -1.91 22.30
C THR A 278 12.48 -2.19 21.62
N ARG A 279 13.36 -1.19 21.53
CA ARG A 279 14.74 -1.38 21.01
C ARG A 279 15.50 -2.45 21.80
N THR A 280 15.44 -2.41 23.11
CA THR A 280 16.09 -3.42 23.98
C THR A 280 15.55 -4.82 23.68
N ARG A 281 14.24 -4.99 23.52
CA ARG A 281 13.63 -6.27 23.13
C ARG A 281 14.08 -6.74 21.76
N ILE A 282 14.10 -5.86 20.76
CA ILE A 282 14.59 -6.16 19.39
C ILE A 282 16.05 -6.62 19.45
N MET A 283 16.93 -5.89 20.13
CA MET A 283 18.35 -6.22 20.25
C MET A 283 18.57 -7.57 20.95
N ALA A 284 17.81 -7.87 21.99
CA ALA A 284 17.88 -9.16 22.68
C ALA A 284 17.42 -10.32 21.79
N THR A 285 16.29 -10.16 21.09
CA THR A 285 15.77 -11.17 20.16
C THR A 285 16.69 -11.37 18.97
N ALA A 286 17.23 -10.29 18.39
CA ALA A 286 18.22 -10.35 17.32
C ALA A 286 19.51 -11.04 17.76
N SER A 287 20.03 -10.72 18.95
CA SER A 287 21.24 -11.36 19.49
C SER A 287 21.06 -12.87 19.66
N ARG A 288 19.88 -13.30 20.12
CA ARG A 288 19.55 -14.73 20.22
C ARG A 288 19.47 -15.38 18.83
N PHE A 289 18.81 -14.78 17.87
CA PHE A 289 18.70 -15.27 16.50
C PHE A 289 20.07 -15.37 15.82
N LEU A 290 20.91 -14.35 15.99
CA LEU A 290 22.26 -14.26 15.41
C LEU A 290 23.30 -15.09 16.20
N ARG A 291 22.90 -15.64 17.36
CA ARG A 291 23.77 -16.44 18.23
C ARG A 291 25.05 -15.71 18.66
N GLY A 292 24.93 -14.45 18.91
CA GLY A 292 26.01 -13.57 19.34
C GLY A 292 25.47 -12.22 19.81
N SER A 293 26.22 -11.58 20.72
CA SER A 293 25.88 -10.25 21.19
C SER A 293 26.06 -9.20 20.09
N LEU A 294 25.11 -8.36 19.90
CA LEU A 294 25.26 -7.14 19.10
C LEU A 294 25.92 -6.05 19.97
N PRO A 295 26.87 -5.28 19.43
CA PRO A 295 27.41 -4.11 20.12
C PRO A 295 26.29 -3.13 20.52
N GLU A 296 26.47 -2.44 21.66
CA GLU A 296 25.49 -1.50 22.19
C GLU A 296 25.16 -0.39 21.18
N HIS A 297 26.14 0.09 20.44
CA HIS A 297 26.00 1.13 19.42
C HIS A 297 25.57 0.61 18.04
N THR A 298 25.00 -0.60 17.95
CA THR A 298 24.49 -1.13 16.69
C THR A 298 23.31 -0.28 16.20
N ARG A 299 23.40 0.24 14.99
CA ARG A 299 22.30 0.96 14.35
C ARG A 299 21.27 -0.03 13.81
N ILE A 300 19.99 0.23 14.07
CA ILE A 300 18.88 -0.55 13.54
C ILE A 300 18.30 0.15 12.34
N PHE A 301 18.45 -0.45 11.16
CA PHE A 301 17.86 0.07 9.92
C PHE A 301 16.73 -0.83 9.47
N ALA A 302 15.67 -0.25 8.94
CA ALA A 302 14.52 -1.01 8.44
C ALA A 302 14.23 -0.70 6.98
N ILE A 303 13.83 -1.73 6.24
CA ILE A 303 13.10 -1.62 4.99
C ILE A 303 11.82 -2.42 5.12
N SER A 304 10.67 -1.87 4.69
CA SER A 304 9.39 -2.56 4.79
C SER A 304 8.55 -2.35 3.53
N GLY A 305 7.61 -3.26 3.30
CA GLY A 305 6.69 -3.17 2.19
C GLY A 305 6.22 -4.52 1.66
N ARG A 306 5.58 -4.50 0.49
CA ARG A 306 5.19 -5.71 -0.23
C ARG A 306 6.43 -6.39 -0.82
N TYR A 307 6.32 -7.69 -1.06
CA TYR A 307 7.42 -8.50 -1.63
C TYR A 307 7.64 -8.18 -3.13
N GLU A 308 8.15 -7.00 -3.38
CA GLU A 308 8.48 -6.48 -4.71
C GLU A 308 9.94 -6.03 -4.71
N MET A 309 10.85 -7.01 -4.93
CA MET A 309 12.30 -6.85 -4.76
C MET A 309 12.86 -5.57 -5.40
N HIS A 310 12.53 -5.33 -6.67
CA HIS A 310 13.01 -4.18 -7.42
C HIS A 310 12.18 -2.91 -7.15
N ASN A 311 10.84 -3.02 -7.21
CA ASN A 311 9.97 -1.85 -7.06
C ASN A 311 10.14 -1.15 -5.72
N LYS A 312 10.34 -1.93 -4.64
CA LYS A 312 10.58 -1.40 -3.29
C LYS A 312 12.03 -1.06 -3.02
N GLY A 313 12.94 -1.39 -3.96
CA GLY A 313 14.38 -1.11 -3.84
C GLY A 313 15.09 -1.97 -2.81
N VAL A 314 14.55 -3.16 -2.50
CA VAL A 314 15.21 -4.12 -1.61
C VAL A 314 16.55 -4.56 -2.20
N ASP A 315 16.61 -4.72 -3.52
CA ASP A 315 17.83 -5.06 -4.28
C ASP A 315 18.96 -4.07 -4.05
N ILE A 316 18.71 -2.78 -4.25
CA ILE A 316 19.76 -1.75 -4.04
C ILE A 316 20.07 -1.55 -2.56
N PHE A 317 19.12 -1.77 -1.65
CA PHE A 317 19.36 -1.70 -0.22
C PHE A 317 20.34 -2.80 0.23
N LEU A 318 20.12 -4.04 -0.20
CA LEU A 318 21.04 -5.15 0.11
C LEU A 318 22.45 -4.94 -0.49
N GLU A 319 22.54 -4.44 -1.74
CA GLU A 319 23.83 -4.10 -2.35
C GLU A 319 24.55 -2.99 -1.56
N ALA A 320 23.83 -1.93 -1.16
CA ALA A 320 24.41 -0.85 -0.36
C ALA A 320 24.88 -1.34 1.00
N LEU A 321 24.13 -2.22 1.66
CA LEU A 321 24.52 -2.85 2.93
C LEU A 321 25.77 -3.72 2.78
N ALA A 322 25.89 -4.49 1.69
CA ALA A 322 27.06 -5.31 1.44
C ALA A 322 28.32 -4.47 1.17
N ARG A 323 28.19 -3.32 0.51
CA ARG A 323 29.28 -2.35 0.38
C ARG A 323 29.64 -1.72 1.73
N ALA A 324 28.61 -1.38 2.54
CA ALA A 324 28.83 -0.83 3.88
C ALA A 324 29.54 -1.84 4.81
N ASP A 325 29.20 -3.14 4.76
CA ASP A 325 29.86 -4.17 5.55
C ASP A 325 31.39 -4.18 5.32
N ARG A 326 31.80 -4.06 4.05
CA ARG A 326 33.24 -3.97 3.69
C ARG A 326 33.90 -2.70 4.23
N ASN A 327 33.23 -1.57 4.19
CA ASN A 327 33.77 -0.29 4.65
C ASN A 327 33.81 -0.18 6.17
N LEU A 328 32.89 -0.87 6.86
CA LEU A 328 32.84 -0.89 8.33
C LEU A 328 33.79 -1.93 8.94
N ALA A 329 34.44 -2.76 8.12
CA ALA A 329 35.44 -3.71 8.60
C ALA A 329 36.55 -2.99 9.35
N GLY A 330 36.86 -3.46 10.60
CA GLY A 330 37.87 -2.84 11.46
C GLY A 330 37.42 -1.59 12.22
N THR A 331 36.16 -1.14 12.05
CA THR A 331 35.57 -0.05 12.84
C THR A 331 34.75 -0.61 14.02
N ASN A 332 34.33 0.30 14.91
CA ASN A 332 33.39 -0.05 15.99
C ASN A 332 31.91 0.01 15.56
N SER A 333 31.60 0.62 14.41
CA SER A 333 30.25 0.74 13.91
C SER A 333 29.70 -0.61 13.45
N SER A 334 28.41 -0.86 13.70
CA SER A 334 27.71 -2.06 13.26
C SER A 334 26.25 -1.72 12.91
N ILE A 335 25.67 -2.51 12.03
CA ILE A 335 24.30 -2.33 11.54
C ILE A 335 23.51 -3.62 11.74
N LEU A 336 22.31 -3.51 12.28
CA LEU A 336 21.26 -4.52 12.23
C LEU A 336 20.22 -4.06 11.20
N ALA A 337 20.17 -4.72 10.06
CA ALA A 337 19.21 -4.43 9.02
C ALA A 337 17.99 -5.36 9.11
N LEU A 338 16.81 -4.79 9.29
CA LEU A 338 15.53 -5.48 9.35
C LEU A 338 14.84 -5.39 7.98
N CYS A 339 14.68 -6.53 7.30
CA CYS A 339 13.88 -6.63 6.09
C CYS A 339 12.47 -7.11 6.46
N LEU A 340 11.55 -6.15 6.67
CA LEU A 340 10.16 -6.37 7.07
C LEU A 340 9.28 -6.45 5.82
N VAL A 341 9.46 -7.50 5.03
CA VAL A 341 8.84 -7.66 3.71
C VAL A 341 7.96 -8.90 3.72
N MET A 342 6.63 -8.69 3.74
CA MET A 342 5.65 -9.77 3.85
C MET A 342 5.74 -10.73 2.66
N GLY A 343 6.02 -12.01 2.94
CA GLY A 343 6.13 -13.09 1.96
C GLY A 343 5.34 -14.33 2.36
N GLY A 344 5.13 -15.23 1.42
CA GLY A 344 4.45 -16.50 1.72
C GLY A 344 5.32 -17.40 2.59
N HIS A 345 4.79 -17.84 3.75
CA HIS A 345 5.49 -18.69 4.70
C HIS A 345 4.56 -19.71 5.37
N THR A 346 5.13 -20.76 5.99
CA THR A 346 4.41 -21.80 6.72
C THR A 346 4.52 -21.67 8.24
N GLY A 347 4.96 -20.52 8.73
CA GLY A 347 5.15 -20.22 10.15
C GLY A 347 6.62 -20.04 10.51
N VAL A 348 6.87 -19.80 11.79
CA VAL A 348 8.19 -19.57 12.36
C VAL A 348 9.11 -20.76 12.12
N ASN A 349 10.36 -20.50 11.77
CA ASN A 349 11.39 -21.54 11.72
C ASN A 349 11.95 -21.78 13.13
N ALA A 350 11.46 -22.83 13.78
CA ALA A 350 11.84 -23.15 15.16
C ALA A 350 13.36 -23.27 15.35
N ALA A 351 14.09 -23.83 14.38
CA ALA A 351 15.55 -23.92 14.42
C ALA A 351 16.23 -22.53 14.36
N ALA A 352 15.68 -21.62 13.52
CA ALA A 352 16.23 -20.27 13.42
C ALA A 352 16.04 -19.45 14.70
N VAL A 353 14.90 -19.60 15.40
CA VAL A 353 14.56 -18.81 16.59
C VAL A 353 14.97 -19.48 17.91
N SER A 354 15.38 -20.75 17.88
CA SER A 354 15.79 -21.53 19.07
C SER A 354 16.95 -20.88 19.82
N GLY A 355 17.87 -20.22 19.10
CA GLY A 355 19.13 -19.73 19.62
C GLY A 355 20.19 -20.84 19.85
N ASN A 356 19.90 -22.10 19.45
CA ASN A 356 20.84 -23.18 19.55
C ASN A 356 22.02 -22.96 18.55
N PRO A 357 23.28 -22.90 19.01
CA PRO A 357 24.45 -22.66 18.16
C PRO A 357 24.63 -23.69 17.04
N ASP A 358 24.20 -24.94 17.28
CA ASP A 358 24.36 -26.03 16.33
C ASP A 358 23.37 -26.02 15.18
N ASP A 359 22.26 -25.29 15.35
CA ASP A 359 21.24 -25.13 14.29
C ASP A 359 21.75 -24.15 13.24
N THR A 360 21.86 -24.55 11.99
CA THR A 360 22.33 -23.70 10.88
C THR A 360 21.47 -23.90 9.64
N ASP A 361 21.56 -22.95 8.72
CA ASP A 361 21.04 -23.09 7.37
C ASP A 361 22.18 -23.46 6.42
N ASN A 362 22.37 -24.77 6.19
CA ASN A 362 23.48 -25.31 5.38
C ASN A 362 24.88 -24.87 5.88
N GLY A 363 25.09 -24.88 7.19
CA GLY A 363 26.35 -24.50 7.80
C GLY A 363 26.57 -22.99 7.96
N LEU A 364 25.58 -22.17 7.63
CA LEU A 364 25.59 -20.72 7.79
C LEU A 364 24.55 -20.26 8.83
N PRO A 365 24.74 -19.10 9.45
CA PRO A 365 23.72 -18.49 10.27
C PRO A 365 22.44 -18.24 9.47
N PHE A 366 21.28 -18.25 10.15
CA PHE A 366 20.02 -17.96 9.51
C PHE A 366 19.93 -16.48 9.09
N ILE A 367 19.19 -16.25 8.00
CA ILE A 367 18.85 -14.91 7.50
C ILE A 367 17.36 -14.67 7.72
N CYS A 368 16.52 -15.69 7.52
CA CYS A 368 15.08 -15.63 7.57
C CYS A 368 14.51 -16.25 8.85
N THR A 369 13.57 -15.57 9.49
CA THR A 369 12.94 -15.99 10.74
C THR A 369 11.86 -17.05 10.56
N HIS A 370 11.28 -17.14 9.37
CA HIS A 370 10.19 -18.04 9.04
C HIS A 370 10.57 -19.00 7.91
N ARG A 371 9.76 -20.05 7.75
CA ARG A 371 9.91 -20.98 6.62
C ARG A 371 9.13 -20.45 5.42
N VAL A 372 9.82 -19.73 4.54
CA VAL A 372 9.22 -19.26 3.28
C VAL A 372 8.90 -20.43 2.35
N TRP A 373 7.85 -20.33 1.55
CA TRP A 373 7.33 -21.42 0.72
C TRP A 373 8.36 -22.00 -0.25
N ASN A 374 9.27 -21.18 -0.74
CA ASN A 374 10.30 -21.59 -1.69
C ASN A 374 11.68 -21.00 -1.35
N ALA A 375 12.20 -21.34 -0.18
CA ALA A 375 13.46 -20.80 0.32
C ALA A 375 14.66 -20.92 -0.66
N PRO A 376 14.81 -22.01 -1.43
CA PRO A 376 15.91 -22.12 -2.41
C PRO A 376 15.86 -21.09 -3.54
N GLN A 377 14.68 -20.57 -3.84
CA GLN A 377 14.46 -19.58 -4.92
C GLN A 377 14.05 -18.21 -4.39
N ASP A 378 14.05 -18.02 -3.06
CA ASP A 378 13.69 -16.75 -2.46
C ASP A 378 14.69 -15.65 -2.85
N PRO A 379 14.21 -14.54 -3.47
CA PRO A 379 15.09 -13.50 -4.01
C PRO A 379 15.91 -12.78 -2.93
N ILE A 380 15.32 -12.52 -1.74
CA ILE A 380 16.01 -11.83 -0.64
C ILE A 380 17.10 -12.73 -0.05
N ILE A 381 16.77 -13.98 0.28
CA ILE A 381 17.73 -14.94 0.82
C ILE A 381 18.90 -15.15 -0.15
N ASN A 382 18.59 -15.34 -1.44
CA ASN A 382 19.60 -15.56 -2.47
C ASN A 382 20.49 -14.32 -2.69
N ALA A 383 19.90 -13.12 -2.67
CA ALA A 383 20.67 -11.87 -2.74
C ALA A 383 21.61 -11.73 -1.53
N CYS A 384 21.12 -11.96 -0.32
CA CYS A 384 21.96 -11.93 0.88
C CYS A 384 23.15 -12.89 0.78
N ARG A 385 22.89 -14.15 0.39
CA ARG A 385 23.97 -15.15 0.20
C ARG A 385 24.98 -14.75 -0.86
N ARG A 386 24.52 -14.32 -2.03
CA ARG A 386 25.36 -13.85 -3.13
C ARG A 386 26.24 -12.67 -2.73
N LEU A 387 25.72 -11.77 -1.91
CA LEU A 387 26.39 -10.55 -1.48
C LEU A 387 27.29 -10.73 -0.25
N GLY A 388 27.26 -11.91 0.39
CA GLY A 388 28.01 -12.19 1.60
C GLY A 388 27.41 -11.55 2.86
N LEU A 389 26.12 -11.17 2.83
CA LEU A 389 25.34 -10.78 4.00
C LEU A 389 24.83 -12.05 4.72
N ASP A 390 25.77 -12.80 5.30
CA ASP A 390 25.58 -14.18 5.77
C ASP A 390 25.57 -14.29 7.31
N ASN A 391 25.49 -13.18 8.01
CA ASN A 391 25.41 -13.07 9.47
C ASN A 391 26.58 -13.71 10.25
N ARG A 392 27.71 -14.08 9.60
CA ARG A 392 28.89 -14.58 10.30
C ARG A 392 29.40 -13.56 11.32
N ALA A 393 30.12 -14.06 12.35
CA ALA A 393 30.52 -13.24 13.49
C ALA A 393 31.34 -12.01 13.10
N GLU A 394 32.20 -12.12 12.09
CA GLU A 394 33.10 -11.06 11.60
C GLU A 394 32.36 -9.94 10.83
N ARG A 395 31.13 -10.17 10.39
CA ARG A 395 30.37 -9.18 9.64
C ARG A 395 29.89 -8.03 10.52
N ARG A 396 30.05 -6.80 10.05
CA ARG A 396 29.59 -5.59 10.70
C ARG A 396 28.11 -5.28 10.40
N VAL A 397 27.61 -5.80 9.28
CA VAL A 397 26.20 -5.74 8.93
C VAL A 397 25.56 -7.10 9.19
N LYS A 398 24.56 -7.09 10.05
CA LYS A 398 23.68 -8.23 10.31
C LYS A 398 22.34 -7.98 9.66
N ILE A 399 21.74 -9.02 9.09
CA ILE A 399 20.46 -8.92 8.41
C ILE A 399 19.46 -9.92 8.97
N ILE A 400 18.24 -9.46 9.21
CA ILE A 400 17.12 -10.31 9.62
C ILE A 400 15.96 -10.07 8.67
N PHE A 401 15.60 -11.11 7.93
CA PHE A 401 14.43 -11.10 7.06
C PHE A 401 13.24 -11.68 7.81
N VAL A 402 12.17 -10.86 7.98
CA VAL A 402 10.93 -11.22 8.65
C VAL A 402 9.81 -11.17 7.59
N PRO A 403 9.40 -12.31 7.01
CA PRO A 403 8.37 -12.37 5.97
C PRO A 403 6.93 -12.36 6.53
N ALA A 404 6.77 -12.27 7.84
CA ALA A 404 5.47 -12.25 8.52
C ALA A 404 4.95 -10.83 8.73
N MET A 405 3.62 -10.71 8.88
CA MET A 405 3.00 -9.49 9.37
C MET A 405 3.34 -9.32 10.86
N LEU A 406 3.87 -8.17 11.21
CA LEU A 406 4.16 -7.82 12.59
C LEU A 406 2.88 -7.27 13.25
N ASP A 407 2.04 -8.15 13.73
CA ASP A 407 0.77 -7.83 14.40
C ASP A 407 0.83 -8.02 15.94
N GLY A 408 2.04 -8.22 16.47
CA GLY A 408 2.28 -8.54 17.87
C GLY A 408 2.25 -10.05 18.20
N HIS A 409 2.00 -10.91 17.20
CA HIS A 409 1.87 -12.36 17.36
C HIS A 409 2.62 -13.11 16.24
N ASP A 410 3.66 -12.50 15.68
CA ASP A 410 4.43 -13.04 14.57
C ASP A 410 5.31 -14.25 14.96
N GLY A 411 5.50 -14.50 16.27
CA GLY A 411 6.30 -15.61 16.81
C GLY A 411 7.80 -15.38 16.76
N PHE A 412 8.25 -14.18 16.40
CA PHE A 412 9.65 -13.78 16.40
C PHE A 412 9.92 -12.56 17.27
N PHE A 413 9.42 -11.40 16.90
CA PHE A 413 9.49 -10.21 17.75
C PHE A 413 8.32 -10.15 18.73
N ASP A 414 7.12 -10.56 18.30
CA ASP A 414 5.85 -10.40 19.00
C ASP A 414 5.62 -8.95 19.43
N ILE A 415 5.93 -8.03 18.52
CA ILE A 415 5.84 -6.58 18.67
C ILE A 415 5.13 -6.04 17.42
N PRO A 416 4.13 -5.14 17.57
CA PRO A 416 3.49 -4.50 16.43
C PRO A 416 4.48 -3.76 15.52
N TYR A 417 4.19 -3.74 14.21
CA TYR A 417 5.06 -3.15 13.18
C TYR A 417 5.46 -1.71 13.53
N GLU A 418 4.51 -0.93 13.97
CA GLU A 418 4.68 0.49 14.29
C GLU A 418 5.70 0.68 15.42
N GLU A 419 5.64 -0.17 16.44
CA GLU A 419 6.58 -0.11 17.56
C GLU A 419 7.98 -0.59 17.15
N VAL A 420 8.07 -1.63 16.28
CA VAL A 420 9.35 -2.04 15.71
C VAL A 420 9.96 -0.92 14.90
N LEU A 421 9.16 -0.25 14.07
CA LEU A 421 9.59 0.88 13.25
C LEU A 421 10.08 2.03 14.12
N ALA A 422 9.32 2.44 15.14
CA ALA A 422 9.67 3.53 16.07
C ALA A 422 10.98 3.29 16.84
N ALA A 423 11.39 2.04 16.98
CA ALA A 423 12.64 1.66 17.64
C ALA A 423 13.87 1.66 16.70
N CYS A 424 13.66 1.90 15.39
CA CYS A 424 14.74 1.96 14.41
C CYS A 424 15.43 3.32 14.39
N ASP A 425 16.71 3.32 14.02
CA ASP A 425 17.47 4.56 13.84
C ASP A 425 17.17 5.23 12.49
N MET A 426 16.78 4.43 11.47
CA MET A 426 16.42 4.96 10.15
C MET A 426 15.62 3.95 9.33
N GLY A 427 14.60 4.45 8.62
CA GLY A 427 13.88 3.73 7.59
C GLY A 427 14.44 4.01 6.19
N PHE A 428 14.68 2.95 5.41
CA PHE A 428 15.17 3.05 4.04
C PHE A 428 14.12 2.52 3.06
N PHE A 429 13.59 3.39 2.22
CA PHE A 429 12.56 3.06 1.23
C PHE A 429 12.99 3.53 -0.17
N PRO A 430 14.07 2.96 -0.73
CA PRO A 430 14.66 3.44 -1.97
C PRO A 430 13.91 2.90 -3.19
N SER A 431 12.59 3.14 -3.26
CA SER A 431 11.69 2.57 -4.25
C SER A 431 11.99 3.01 -5.67
N TRP A 432 11.88 2.06 -6.62
CA TRP A 432 11.90 2.28 -8.07
C TRP A 432 10.52 2.62 -8.61
N TYR A 433 9.47 2.03 -8.04
CA TYR A 433 8.09 2.28 -8.38
C TYR A 433 7.25 2.38 -7.11
N GLU A 434 6.79 3.57 -6.79
CA GLU A 434 6.02 3.84 -5.58
C GLU A 434 5.00 4.97 -5.83
N PRO A 435 3.79 4.67 -6.29
CA PRO A 435 2.77 5.67 -6.61
C PRO A 435 2.50 6.67 -5.49
N TRP A 436 2.48 6.21 -4.22
CA TRP A 436 2.47 7.09 -3.06
C TRP A 436 3.64 6.77 -2.12
N GLY A 437 3.54 5.73 -1.33
CA GLY A 437 4.54 5.34 -0.32
C GLY A 437 4.07 5.59 1.10
N TYR A 438 3.16 4.74 1.58
CA TYR A 438 2.76 4.79 2.99
C TYR A 438 3.90 4.43 3.93
N THR A 439 4.73 3.43 3.60
CA THR A 439 5.83 3.00 4.48
C THR A 439 6.82 4.10 4.82
N PRO A 440 7.33 4.94 3.89
CA PRO A 440 8.14 6.11 4.25
C PRO A 440 7.34 7.21 4.95
N GLN A 441 6.05 7.39 4.64
CA GLN A 441 5.19 8.35 5.33
C GLN A 441 4.96 7.93 6.78
N GLU A 442 4.64 6.67 7.03
CA GLU A 442 4.49 6.09 8.37
C GLU A 442 5.80 6.22 9.17
N SER A 443 6.94 5.86 8.57
CA SER A 443 8.25 5.99 9.20
C SER A 443 8.53 7.42 9.68
N ALA A 444 8.29 8.40 8.81
CA ALA A 444 8.43 9.82 9.18
C ALA A 444 7.43 10.25 10.26
N ALA A 445 6.19 9.79 10.19
CA ALA A 445 5.15 10.09 11.18
C ALA A 445 5.47 9.51 12.57
N TRP A 446 6.11 8.34 12.63
CA TRP A 446 6.61 7.73 13.86
C TRP A 446 7.95 8.32 14.34
N ALA A 447 8.34 9.49 13.84
CA ALA A 447 9.56 10.21 14.17
C ALA A 447 10.85 9.41 13.91
N VAL A 448 10.83 8.53 12.89
CA VAL A 448 12.01 7.79 12.44
C VAL A 448 12.60 8.50 11.22
N PRO A 449 13.90 8.86 11.24
CA PRO A 449 14.57 9.39 10.07
C PRO A 449 14.36 8.49 8.85
N THR A 450 13.94 9.08 7.73
CA THR A 450 13.41 8.30 6.59
C THR A 450 14.09 8.69 5.29
N LEU A 451 14.59 7.68 4.55
CA LEU A 451 15.02 7.87 3.17
C LEU A 451 13.95 7.31 2.21
N THR A 452 13.54 8.13 1.27
CA THR A 452 12.68 7.76 0.14
C THR A 452 13.29 8.26 -1.17
N THR A 453 12.57 8.17 -2.31
CA THR A 453 13.08 8.59 -3.62
C THR A 453 12.17 9.58 -4.31
N ASP A 454 12.68 10.24 -5.36
CA ASP A 454 11.91 11.07 -6.27
C ASP A 454 11.04 10.28 -7.27
N LEU A 455 11.03 8.94 -7.17
CA LEU A 455 10.09 8.02 -7.82
C LEU A 455 8.98 7.54 -6.87
N SER A 456 8.88 8.15 -5.69
CA SER A 456 7.79 7.94 -4.72
C SER A 456 6.91 9.19 -4.66
N GLY A 457 5.60 9.02 -4.69
CA GLY A 457 4.65 10.13 -4.54
C GLY A 457 4.86 10.90 -3.24
N PHE A 458 5.05 10.19 -2.11
CA PHE A 458 5.40 10.81 -0.82
C PHE A 458 6.74 11.55 -0.90
N GLY A 459 7.75 10.98 -1.57
CA GLY A 459 9.04 11.65 -1.74
C GLY A 459 8.93 12.95 -2.55
N MET A 460 8.13 12.96 -3.63
CA MET A 460 7.86 14.17 -4.40
C MET A 460 7.14 15.22 -3.56
N TRP A 461 6.09 14.81 -2.83
CA TRP A 461 5.36 15.69 -1.91
C TRP A 461 6.27 16.24 -0.81
N ALA A 462 7.05 15.40 -0.15
CA ALA A 462 7.97 15.82 0.90
C ALA A 462 8.98 16.84 0.40
N ARG A 463 9.59 16.60 -0.77
CA ARG A 463 10.55 17.56 -1.39
C ARG A 463 9.90 18.90 -1.67
N GLU A 464 8.65 18.93 -2.13
CA GLU A 464 7.91 20.18 -2.36
C GLU A 464 7.62 20.92 -1.05
N GLN A 465 7.24 20.21 0.02
CA GLN A 465 6.95 20.81 1.33
C GLN A 465 8.20 21.30 2.04
N MET A 466 9.28 20.53 1.99
CA MET A 466 10.56 20.87 2.64
C MET A 466 11.27 22.05 1.94
N LYS A 467 10.94 22.33 0.69
CA LYS A 467 11.62 23.33 -0.17
C LYS A 467 13.11 23.04 -0.26
N GLU A 468 13.98 23.74 0.43
CA GLU A 468 15.44 23.51 0.41
C GLU A 468 15.98 23.07 1.79
N GLU A 469 15.11 22.68 2.71
CA GLU A 469 15.55 22.26 4.04
C GLU A 469 16.28 20.91 4.01
N SER A 470 17.32 20.79 4.84
CA SER A 470 18.12 19.55 4.92
C SER A 470 17.39 18.45 5.67
N MET A 471 17.83 17.20 5.45
CA MET A 471 17.36 16.02 6.19
C MET A 471 17.51 16.18 7.70
N ASP A 472 18.59 16.82 8.16
CA ASP A 472 18.87 17.01 9.60
C ASP A 472 17.78 17.85 10.30
N ARG A 473 17.02 18.63 9.55
CA ARG A 473 15.91 19.44 10.08
C ARG A 473 14.54 18.80 9.88
N THR A 474 14.39 18.02 8.82
CA THR A 474 13.08 17.48 8.40
C THR A 474 12.89 16.01 8.75
N GLY A 475 13.98 15.29 9.04
CA GLY A 475 13.97 13.84 9.23
C GLY A 475 13.71 13.04 7.94
N VAL A 476 13.51 13.71 6.78
CA VAL A 476 13.22 13.01 5.51
C VAL A 476 14.29 13.32 4.46
N CYS A 477 14.88 12.29 3.89
CA CYS A 477 15.81 12.36 2.77
C CYS A 477 15.14 11.86 1.49
N VAL A 478 15.07 12.71 0.46
CA VAL A 478 14.58 12.30 -0.85
C VAL A 478 15.77 12.08 -1.78
N MET A 479 16.12 10.81 -2.01
CA MET A 479 17.24 10.44 -2.88
C MET A 479 16.82 10.54 -4.35
N PRO A 480 17.57 11.21 -5.23
CA PRO A 480 17.35 11.12 -6.68
C PRO A 480 17.51 9.68 -7.15
N ARG A 481 16.55 9.20 -7.94
CA ARG A 481 16.62 7.88 -8.57
C ARG A 481 16.17 7.90 -10.05
N ARG A 482 15.37 8.90 -10.45
CA ARG A 482 14.90 9.06 -11.82
C ARG A 482 16.08 9.26 -12.77
N GLY A 483 16.20 8.40 -13.79
CA GLY A 483 17.29 8.44 -14.78
C GLY A 483 18.65 7.94 -14.28
N MET A 484 18.73 7.39 -13.05
CA MET A 484 19.95 6.80 -12.53
C MET A 484 20.03 5.30 -12.89
N SER A 485 21.25 4.83 -13.18
CA SER A 485 21.52 3.41 -13.30
C SER A 485 21.41 2.70 -11.95
N PHE A 486 21.34 1.36 -11.98
CA PHE A 486 21.37 0.56 -10.75
C PHE A 486 22.58 0.88 -9.88
N ASP A 487 23.79 0.87 -10.46
CA ASP A 487 25.02 1.14 -9.73
C ASP A 487 25.08 2.55 -9.14
N GLN A 488 24.67 3.56 -9.90
CA GLN A 488 24.59 4.94 -9.38
C GLN A 488 23.62 5.04 -8.20
N SER A 489 22.49 4.34 -8.26
CA SER A 489 21.52 4.30 -7.15
C SER A 489 22.10 3.60 -5.93
N VAL A 490 22.84 2.50 -6.11
CA VAL A 490 23.54 1.79 -5.04
C VAL A 490 24.62 2.66 -4.41
N ASP A 491 25.44 3.37 -5.22
CA ASP A 491 26.49 4.27 -4.70
C ASP A 491 25.91 5.37 -3.82
N ARG A 492 24.84 6.01 -4.28
CA ARG A 492 24.14 7.05 -3.50
C ARG A 492 23.56 6.52 -2.21
N LEU A 493 22.90 5.36 -2.27
CA LEU A 493 22.32 4.72 -1.08
C LEU A 493 23.40 4.29 -0.09
N HIS A 494 24.50 3.73 -0.57
CA HIS A 494 25.64 3.34 0.23
C HIS A 494 26.24 4.52 1.03
N GLU A 495 26.42 5.69 0.39
CA GLU A 495 26.85 6.92 1.08
C GLU A 495 25.91 7.28 2.24
N ARG A 496 24.59 7.15 2.03
CA ARG A 496 23.59 7.43 3.08
C ARG A 496 23.61 6.40 4.20
N VAL A 497 23.76 5.12 3.86
CA VAL A 497 23.89 4.04 4.84
C VAL A 497 25.12 4.26 5.74
N LEU A 498 26.27 4.61 5.16
CA LEU A 498 27.49 4.91 5.93
C LEU A 498 27.32 6.16 6.80
N GLY A 499 26.74 7.22 6.27
CA GLY A 499 26.47 8.44 7.02
C GLY A 499 25.59 8.18 8.24
N ALA A 500 24.50 7.43 8.05
CA ALA A 500 23.62 7.04 9.13
C ALA A 500 24.26 6.11 10.16
N ALA A 501 25.15 5.22 9.72
CA ALA A 501 25.89 4.32 10.63
C ALA A 501 26.94 5.07 11.48
N ALA A 502 27.47 6.17 10.99
CA ALA A 502 28.50 6.99 11.65
C ALA A 502 27.91 8.13 12.52
N CYS A 503 26.58 8.37 12.43
CA CYS A 503 25.94 9.44 13.19
C CYS A 503 26.13 9.20 14.70
N PRO A 504 26.61 10.16 15.50
CA PRO A 504 26.69 9.98 16.93
C PRO A 504 25.28 9.87 17.54
N ASP A 505 25.19 9.20 18.71
CA ASP A 505 23.95 9.13 19.47
C ASP A 505 23.54 10.53 19.91
N GLY A 506 22.47 11.08 19.30
CA GLY A 506 21.99 12.41 19.59
C GLY A 506 20.50 12.49 19.48
#